data_6c0fe670f50050af1c2006bafc45908d
#
_entry.id   6c0fe670f50050af1c2006bafc45908d
#
_cell.length_a   1.000
_cell.length_b   1.000
_cell.length_c   1.000
_cell.angle_alpha   90.00
_cell.angle_beta   90.00
_cell.angle_gamma   90.00
#
_symmetry.space_group_name_H-M   'P 1'
#
loop_
_entity.id
_entity.type
_entity.pdbx_description
1 polymer ?
#
loop_
_entity_poly.entity_id
_entity_poly.type
_entity_poly.pdbx_seq_one_letter_code
_entity_poly.pdbx_strand_id
1 'polypeptide(L)'
;MAAENRDVFVNCPFDTDYRPLFNAIVFTIIRSGFRARCALEADNAAENRFDKICKIVSECRYGVHDISRTEVDGNPPLPRFNMPLELGLFLGAKKYGGARHREKSCIIFDREQYRFQRYISDIAGQDIHAHRGEPASLIVELAAWLRIHSGDAQVPGGVAIGNEFIAFEEALPAIYAARQLDPGEVTFGDYNAVVVQYLTA
;
A
#
# COMPACT_ATOMS: atom_id res chain seq x y z
N MET A 1 -6.02 25.81 -10.76
CA MET A 1 -4.95 24.90 -10.26
C MET A 1 -5.38 23.50 -10.61
N ALA A 2 -4.52 22.65 -11.17
CA ALA A 2 -4.84 21.24 -11.37
C ALA A 2 -5.07 20.60 -9.99
N ALA A 3 -6.10 19.75 -9.86
CA ALA A 3 -6.34 19.00 -8.62
C ALA A 3 -5.08 18.24 -8.25
N GLU A 4 -4.69 18.28 -6.98
CA GLU A 4 -3.53 17.55 -6.49
C GLU A 4 -3.74 16.05 -6.70
N ASN A 5 -2.72 15.39 -7.26
CA ASN A 5 -2.78 13.94 -7.46
C ASN A 5 -2.63 13.23 -6.10
N ARG A 6 -3.71 12.62 -5.62
CA ARG A 6 -3.80 11.89 -4.36
C ARG A 6 -3.76 10.37 -4.53
N ASP A 7 -3.31 9.89 -5.69
CA ASP A 7 -3.17 8.46 -5.94
C ASP A 7 -1.90 7.90 -5.28
N VAL A 8 -2.07 6.81 -4.56
CA VAL A 8 -1.01 6.10 -3.85
C VAL A 8 -0.90 4.69 -4.41
N PHE A 9 0.22 4.37 -5.05
CA PHE A 9 0.51 3.01 -5.49
C PHE A 9 0.87 2.14 -4.29
N VAL A 10 0.14 1.04 -4.11
CA VAL A 10 0.37 0.05 -3.04
C VAL A 10 0.99 -1.20 -3.67
N ASN A 11 2.24 -1.43 -3.34
CA ASN A 11 3.03 -2.59 -3.71
C ASN A 11 3.41 -3.37 -2.45
N CYS A 12 2.73 -4.47 -2.22
CA CYS A 12 2.92 -5.32 -1.06
C CYS A 12 2.50 -6.76 -1.38
N PRO A 13 2.76 -7.75 -0.51
CA PRO A 13 2.19 -9.07 -0.62
C PRO A 13 0.64 -9.04 -0.57
N PHE A 14 0.00 -9.95 -1.32
CA PHE A 14 -1.46 -10.09 -1.35
C PHE A 14 -1.94 -11.45 -0.83
N ASP A 15 -1.08 -12.15 -0.10
CA ASP A 15 -1.44 -13.43 0.53
C ASP A 15 -2.24 -13.22 1.83
N THR A 16 -2.81 -14.31 2.32
CA THR A 16 -3.69 -14.30 3.50
C THR A 16 -2.95 -13.82 4.76
N ASP A 17 -1.69 -14.20 4.92
CA ASP A 17 -0.89 -13.84 6.10
C ASP A 17 -0.58 -12.34 6.15
N TYR A 18 -0.47 -11.72 4.98
CA TYR A 18 -0.23 -10.28 4.86
C TYR A 18 -1.52 -9.45 4.89
N ARG A 19 -2.69 -10.07 4.79
CA ARG A 19 -4.00 -9.38 4.70
C ARG A 19 -4.21 -8.31 5.78
N PRO A 20 -3.86 -8.53 7.06
CA PRO A 20 -4.05 -7.49 8.09
C PRO A 20 -3.23 -6.23 7.83
N LEU A 21 -1.99 -6.35 7.36
CA LEU A 21 -1.15 -5.21 6.99
C LEU A 21 -1.67 -4.51 5.72
N PHE A 22 -2.11 -5.28 4.71
CA PHE A 22 -2.72 -4.74 3.51
C PHE A 22 -3.97 -3.92 3.82
N ASN A 23 -4.86 -4.44 4.66
CA ASN A 23 -6.06 -3.76 5.12
C ASN A 23 -5.70 -2.44 5.83
N ALA A 24 -4.71 -2.47 6.71
CA ALA A 24 -4.23 -1.29 7.43
C ALA A 24 -3.66 -0.22 6.48
N ILE A 25 -2.89 -0.63 5.44
CA ILE A 25 -2.39 0.28 4.40
C ILE A 25 -3.55 0.98 3.69
N VAL A 26 -4.50 0.19 3.17
CA VAL A 26 -5.63 0.72 2.40
C VAL A 26 -6.50 1.63 3.25
N PHE A 27 -6.85 1.21 4.47
CA PHE A 27 -7.62 2.03 5.40
C PHE A 27 -6.93 3.36 5.69
N THR A 28 -5.64 3.33 6.01
CA THR A 28 -4.85 4.54 6.32
C THR A 28 -4.82 5.51 5.14
N ILE A 29 -4.62 5.02 3.93
CA ILE A 29 -4.61 5.83 2.71
C ILE A 29 -5.96 6.53 2.53
N ILE A 30 -7.06 5.79 2.59
CA ILE A 30 -8.41 6.33 2.38
C ILE A 30 -8.77 7.31 3.50
N ARG A 31 -8.51 6.94 4.77
CA ARG A 31 -8.77 7.81 5.93
C ARG A 31 -7.98 9.11 5.90
N SER A 32 -6.83 9.09 5.26
CA SER A 32 -5.99 10.27 5.03
C SER A 32 -6.44 11.13 3.83
N GLY A 33 -7.54 10.78 3.15
CA GLY A 33 -8.08 11.51 2.00
C GLY A 33 -7.37 11.22 0.68
N PHE A 34 -6.66 10.09 0.59
CA PHE A 34 -5.98 9.61 -0.61
C PHE A 34 -6.71 8.43 -1.23
N ARG A 35 -6.32 8.04 -2.44
CA ARG A 35 -6.85 6.90 -3.16
C ARG A 35 -5.79 5.79 -3.26
N ALA A 36 -6.09 4.63 -2.71
CA ALA A 36 -5.25 3.46 -2.86
C ALA A 36 -5.40 2.85 -4.26
N ARG A 37 -4.28 2.57 -4.92
CA ARG A 37 -4.17 1.96 -6.24
C ARG A 37 -3.24 0.76 -6.17
N CYS A 38 -3.61 -0.38 -6.69
CA CYS A 38 -2.74 -1.56 -6.72
C CYS A 38 -3.03 -2.48 -7.90
N ALA A 39 -2.20 -3.50 -8.08
CA ALA A 39 -2.35 -4.46 -9.17
C ALA A 39 -3.67 -5.27 -9.12
N LEU A 40 -4.41 -5.25 -7.98
CA LEU A 40 -5.69 -5.94 -7.83
C LEU A 40 -6.92 -5.10 -8.23
N GLU A 41 -6.74 -3.81 -8.59
CA GLU A 41 -7.88 -2.92 -8.88
C GLU A 41 -8.63 -3.25 -10.18
N ALA A 42 -8.04 -4.00 -11.08
CA ALA A 42 -8.70 -4.48 -12.28
C ALA A 42 -8.20 -5.87 -12.65
N ASP A 43 -9.12 -6.79 -12.84
CA ASP A 43 -8.86 -8.11 -13.41
C ASP A 43 -9.34 -8.11 -14.86
N ASN A 44 -8.42 -7.81 -15.79
CA ASN A 44 -8.68 -7.81 -17.23
C ASN A 44 -7.63 -8.66 -17.92
N ALA A 45 -8.00 -9.85 -18.34
CA ALA A 45 -7.12 -10.80 -19.03
C ALA A 45 -6.63 -10.31 -20.40
N ALA A 46 -7.26 -9.28 -20.97
CA ALA A 46 -6.81 -8.66 -22.22
C ALA A 46 -5.63 -7.68 -22.03
N GLU A 47 -5.30 -7.32 -20.80
CA GLU A 47 -4.19 -6.44 -20.47
C GLU A 47 -3.01 -7.23 -19.90
N ASN A 48 -1.80 -6.90 -20.33
CA ASN A 48 -0.59 -7.43 -19.73
C ASN A 48 -0.44 -6.89 -18.30
N ARG A 49 -0.20 -7.79 -17.32
CA ARG A 49 -0.07 -7.41 -15.90
C ARG A 49 1.06 -6.39 -15.68
N PHE A 50 2.18 -6.56 -16.36
CA PHE A 50 3.31 -5.65 -16.21
C PHE A 50 2.98 -4.24 -16.75
N ASP A 51 2.30 -4.16 -17.90
CA ASP A 51 1.87 -2.88 -18.48
C ASP A 51 0.86 -2.16 -17.58
N LYS A 52 -0.07 -2.92 -16.95
CA LYS A 52 -0.99 -2.39 -15.95
C LYS A 52 -0.24 -1.78 -14.75
N ILE A 53 0.75 -2.49 -14.21
CA ILE A 53 1.57 -1.98 -13.11
C ILE A 53 2.32 -0.71 -13.52
N CYS A 54 2.96 -0.71 -14.70
CA CYS A 54 3.63 0.48 -15.24
C CYS A 54 2.68 1.67 -15.38
N LYS A 55 1.45 1.43 -15.84
CA LYS A 55 0.41 2.46 -15.96
C LYS A 55 0.05 3.03 -14.59
N ILE A 56 -0.27 2.19 -13.60
CA ILE A 56 -0.59 2.64 -12.25
C ILE A 56 0.58 3.42 -11.65
N VAL A 57 1.81 2.89 -11.75
CA VAL A 57 3.02 3.60 -11.32
C VAL A 57 3.12 4.96 -12.01
N SER A 58 2.83 5.06 -13.31
CA SER A 58 2.90 6.34 -14.03
C SER A 58 1.87 7.36 -13.54
N GLU A 59 0.71 6.92 -13.10
CA GLU A 59 -0.40 7.75 -12.64
C GLU A 59 -0.24 8.22 -11.19
N CYS A 60 0.37 7.41 -10.31
CA CYS A 60 0.50 7.71 -8.90
C CYS A 60 1.66 8.67 -8.59
N ARG A 61 1.41 9.68 -7.75
CA ARG A 61 2.45 10.54 -7.18
C ARG A 61 3.14 9.88 -6.00
N TYR A 62 2.39 9.16 -5.18
CA TYR A 62 2.83 8.53 -3.95
C TYR A 62 2.95 7.02 -4.11
N GLY A 63 3.85 6.39 -3.33
CA GLY A 63 4.01 4.94 -3.32
C GLY A 63 4.21 4.41 -1.91
N VAL A 64 3.56 3.29 -1.61
CA VAL A 64 3.80 2.46 -0.43
C VAL A 64 4.35 1.14 -0.92
N HIS A 65 5.57 0.82 -0.52
CA HIS A 65 6.25 -0.40 -0.96
C HIS A 65 6.65 -1.23 0.25
N ASP A 66 6.11 -2.44 0.35
CA ASP A 66 6.53 -3.40 1.35
C ASP A 66 7.36 -4.51 0.72
N ILE A 67 8.60 -4.61 1.15
CA ILE A 67 9.58 -5.59 0.66
C ILE A 67 9.86 -6.71 1.68
N SER A 68 8.98 -6.86 2.68
CA SER A 68 9.20 -7.79 3.80
C SER A 68 9.10 -9.27 3.42
N ARG A 69 8.44 -9.61 2.30
CA ARG A 69 8.22 -11.00 1.88
C ARG A 69 9.41 -11.53 1.09
N THR A 70 10.38 -12.10 1.82
CA THR A 70 11.59 -12.69 1.24
C THR A 70 11.71 -14.19 1.50
N GLU A 71 10.72 -14.78 2.18
CA GLU A 71 10.67 -16.20 2.45
C GLU A 71 10.55 -16.99 1.14
N VAL A 72 11.20 -18.14 1.11
CA VAL A 72 11.04 -19.13 0.04
C VAL A 72 9.71 -19.84 0.23
N ASP A 73 8.89 -19.84 -0.82
CA ASP A 73 7.61 -20.56 -0.84
C ASP A 73 7.43 -21.32 -2.17
N GLY A 74 6.45 -22.22 -2.20
CA GLY A 74 6.13 -22.97 -3.40
C GLY A 74 7.01 -24.24 -3.60
N ASN A 75 6.84 -24.84 -4.78
CA ASN A 75 7.61 -26.00 -5.21
C ASN A 75 8.04 -25.82 -6.68
N PRO A 76 9.32 -25.57 -6.99
CA PRO A 76 10.45 -25.44 -6.04
C PRO A 76 10.34 -24.20 -5.13
N PRO A 77 10.95 -24.24 -3.94
CA PRO A 77 10.90 -23.10 -3.00
C PRO A 77 11.74 -21.93 -3.54
N LEU A 78 11.08 -20.85 -3.90
CA LEU A 78 11.71 -19.65 -4.45
C LEU A 78 11.13 -18.38 -3.78
N PRO A 79 11.97 -17.37 -3.51
CA PRO A 79 11.48 -16.09 -3.01
C PRO A 79 10.71 -15.33 -4.10
N ARG A 80 9.77 -14.47 -3.68
CA ARG A 80 9.02 -13.59 -4.60
C ARG A 80 9.76 -12.28 -4.80
N PHE A 81 10.16 -11.99 -6.02
CA PHE A 81 10.88 -10.76 -6.38
C PHE A 81 9.98 -9.64 -6.93
N ASN A 82 8.66 -9.85 -6.97
CA ASN A 82 7.73 -8.87 -7.55
C ASN A 82 7.79 -7.53 -6.81
N MET A 83 7.77 -7.54 -5.46
CA MET A 83 7.78 -6.30 -4.69
C MET A 83 9.06 -5.48 -4.90
N PRO A 84 10.27 -6.07 -4.85
CA PRO A 84 11.50 -5.36 -5.23
C PRO A 84 11.52 -4.85 -6.68
N LEU A 85 10.99 -5.62 -7.64
CA LEU A 85 10.88 -5.20 -9.04
C LEU A 85 9.98 -3.97 -9.19
N GLU A 86 8.80 -3.99 -8.58
CA GLU A 86 7.84 -2.89 -8.64
C GLU A 86 8.36 -1.63 -7.91
N LEU A 87 9.09 -1.80 -6.79
CA LEU A 87 9.82 -0.70 -6.15
C LEU A 87 10.86 -0.10 -7.12
N GLY A 88 11.64 -0.95 -7.79
CA GLY A 88 12.62 -0.52 -8.80
C GLY A 88 11.98 0.27 -9.94
N LEU A 89 10.81 -0.14 -10.41
CA LEU A 89 10.03 0.60 -11.42
C LEU A 89 9.61 1.99 -10.91
N PHE A 90 9.14 2.09 -9.68
CA PHE A 90 8.72 3.36 -9.08
C PHE A 90 9.91 4.32 -8.90
N LEU A 91 11.03 3.83 -8.37
CA LEU A 91 12.26 4.61 -8.20
C LEU A 91 12.87 5.01 -9.56
N GLY A 92 12.83 4.10 -10.54
CA GLY A 92 13.27 4.37 -11.91
C GLY A 92 12.41 5.44 -12.59
N ALA A 93 11.09 5.38 -12.43
CA ALA A 93 10.18 6.41 -12.91
C ALA A 93 10.51 7.79 -12.29
N LYS A 94 10.78 7.85 -10.98
CA LYS A 94 11.23 9.08 -10.31
C LYS A 94 12.55 9.59 -10.88
N LYS A 95 13.52 8.71 -11.08
CA LYS A 95 14.90 9.07 -11.48
C LYS A 95 15.00 9.50 -12.94
N TYR A 96 14.35 8.78 -13.85
CA TYR A 96 14.52 8.91 -15.29
C TYR A 96 13.30 9.50 -16.01
N GLY A 97 12.15 9.59 -15.33
CA GLY A 97 10.92 10.12 -15.91
C GLY A 97 10.93 11.65 -16.04
N GLY A 98 9.90 12.17 -16.73
CA GLY A 98 9.69 13.60 -16.92
C GLY A 98 9.34 14.37 -15.63
N ALA A 99 9.01 15.66 -15.76
CA ALA A 99 8.77 16.57 -14.64
C ALA A 99 7.75 16.02 -13.61
N ARG A 100 6.62 15.47 -14.07
CA ARG A 100 5.60 14.86 -13.22
C ARG A 100 6.13 13.72 -12.34
N HIS A 101 7.04 12.92 -12.87
CA HIS A 101 7.58 11.76 -12.16
C HIS A 101 8.66 12.16 -11.13
N ARG A 102 9.33 13.28 -11.31
CA ARG A 102 10.33 13.78 -10.33
C ARG A 102 9.71 14.15 -8.99
N GLU A 103 8.40 14.46 -8.97
CA GLU A 103 7.65 14.76 -7.76
C GLU A 103 7.23 13.51 -6.97
N LYS A 104 7.48 12.31 -7.50
CA LYS A 104 7.14 11.06 -6.82
C LYS A 104 7.84 10.97 -5.46
N SER A 105 7.08 10.48 -4.48
CA SER A 105 7.56 10.17 -3.14
C SER A 105 7.08 8.78 -2.74
N CYS A 106 7.89 8.02 -2.00
CA CYS A 106 7.47 6.73 -1.50
C CYS A 106 7.95 6.50 -0.08
N ILE A 107 7.20 5.70 0.66
CA ILE A 107 7.62 5.06 1.89
C ILE A 107 7.92 3.60 1.59
N ILE A 108 8.98 3.07 2.19
CA ILE A 108 9.38 1.67 2.04
C ILE A 108 9.30 1.01 3.40
N PHE A 109 8.64 -0.14 3.44
CA PHE A 109 8.53 -0.96 4.64
C PHE A 109 9.30 -2.27 4.49
N ASP A 110 9.87 -2.73 5.60
CA ASP A 110 10.37 -4.09 5.79
C ASP A 110 9.87 -4.61 7.15
N ARG A 111 10.02 -5.90 7.40
CA ARG A 111 9.65 -6.52 8.69
C ARG A 111 10.53 -6.02 9.83
N GLU A 112 11.84 -5.92 9.58
CA GLU A 112 12.87 -5.55 10.57
C GLU A 112 13.77 -4.47 10.00
N GLN A 113 14.32 -3.64 10.91
CA GLN A 113 15.24 -2.59 10.52
C GLN A 113 16.54 -3.16 9.94
N TYR A 114 17.01 -2.60 8.85
CA TYR A 114 18.23 -3.00 8.14
C TYR A 114 18.24 -4.43 7.56
N ARG A 115 17.16 -5.21 7.68
CA ARG A 115 17.08 -6.57 7.13
C ARG A 115 17.25 -6.58 5.61
N PHE A 116 16.73 -5.58 4.91
CA PHE A 116 16.81 -5.41 3.46
C PHE A 116 18.25 -5.40 2.92
N GLN A 117 19.23 -4.98 3.72
CA GLN A 117 20.64 -4.96 3.30
C GLN A 117 21.19 -6.34 2.93
N ARG A 118 20.55 -7.42 3.38
CA ARG A 118 20.95 -8.78 3.09
C ARG A 118 20.51 -9.28 1.72
N TYR A 119 19.49 -8.64 1.10
CA TYR A 119 18.90 -9.10 -0.14
C TYR A 119 18.70 -8.03 -1.22
N ILE A 120 18.77 -6.74 -0.84
CA ILE A 120 18.67 -5.61 -1.78
C ILE A 120 19.53 -4.43 -1.28
N SER A 121 20.84 -4.64 -1.15
CA SER A 121 21.78 -3.68 -0.58
C SER A 121 21.89 -2.36 -1.37
N ASP A 122 21.54 -2.34 -2.66
CA ASP A 122 21.64 -1.16 -3.51
C ASP A 122 20.70 -0.01 -3.09
N ILE A 123 19.69 -0.29 -2.25
CA ILE A 123 18.82 0.71 -1.66
C ILE A 123 19.21 1.10 -0.23
N ALA A 124 20.43 0.78 0.22
CA ALA A 124 20.89 1.04 1.59
C ALA A 124 20.91 2.52 1.99
N GLY A 125 20.83 3.45 1.02
CA GLY A 125 20.70 4.89 1.28
C GLY A 125 19.26 5.39 1.44
N GLN A 126 18.24 4.49 1.42
CA GLN A 126 16.84 4.85 1.61
C GLN A 126 16.43 4.71 3.08
N ASP A 127 15.52 5.60 3.53
CA ASP A 127 14.90 5.49 4.84
C ASP A 127 13.80 4.41 4.79
N ILE A 128 14.09 3.24 5.37
CA ILE A 128 13.19 2.09 5.37
C ILE A 128 12.64 1.88 6.78
N HIS A 129 11.32 1.79 6.87
CA HIS A 129 10.56 1.66 8.12
C HIS A 129 10.29 0.20 8.45
N ALA A 130 10.39 -0.17 9.72
CA ALA A 130 10.13 -1.53 10.18
C ALA A 130 8.73 -1.65 10.79
N HIS A 131 7.83 -2.44 10.16
CA HIS A 131 6.47 -2.64 10.69
C HIS A 131 6.35 -3.79 11.70
N ARG A 132 7.34 -4.69 11.81
CA ARG A 132 7.39 -5.83 12.75
C ARG A 132 6.20 -6.80 12.65
N GLY A 133 5.45 -6.77 11.56
CA GLY A 133 4.21 -7.52 11.39
C GLY A 133 3.00 -6.88 12.08
N GLU A 134 3.11 -5.67 12.60
CA GLU A 134 2.08 -5.00 13.41
C GLU A 134 1.38 -3.90 12.61
N PRO A 135 0.06 -4.02 12.31
CA PRO A 135 -0.71 -2.98 11.64
C PRO A 135 -0.63 -1.62 12.32
N ALA A 136 -0.63 -1.57 13.65
CA ALA A 136 -0.56 -0.31 14.40
C ALA A 136 0.73 0.47 14.12
N SER A 137 1.89 -0.22 14.09
CA SER A 137 3.17 0.40 13.76
C SER A 137 3.16 0.96 12.33
N LEU A 138 2.67 0.17 11.38
CA LEU A 138 2.58 0.57 9.97
C LEU A 138 1.67 1.79 9.78
N ILE A 139 0.49 1.83 10.43
CA ILE A 139 -0.46 2.95 10.37
C ILE A 139 0.20 4.24 10.85
N VAL A 140 0.91 4.21 11.98
CA VAL A 140 1.56 5.39 12.56
C VAL A 140 2.59 5.98 11.58
N GLU A 141 3.46 5.15 11.03
CA GLU A 141 4.50 5.57 10.10
C GLU A 141 3.90 6.08 8.77
N LEU A 142 2.94 5.36 8.22
CA LEU A 142 2.29 5.73 6.95
C LEU A 142 1.52 7.05 7.06
N ALA A 143 0.76 7.24 8.14
CA ALA A 143 0.00 8.48 8.35
C ALA A 143 0.93 9.69 8.52
N ALA A 144 2.01 9.54 9.29
CA ALA A 144 3.01 10.59 9.48
C ALA A 144 3.69 10.94 8.15
N TRP A 145 4.07 9.94 7.37
CA TRP A 145 4.69 10.12 6.06
C TRP A 145 3.75 10.81 5.07
N LEU A 146 2.47 10.38 4.98
CA LEU A 146 1.48 11.02 4.11
C LEU A 146 1.31 12.49 4.46
N ARG A 147 1.17 12.84 5.74
CA ARG A 147 1.03 14.23 6.20
C ARG A 147 2.23 15.09 5.81
N ILE A 148 3.45 14.59 6.00
CA ILE A 148 4.68 15.32 5.71
C ILE A 148 4.85 15.53 4.20
N HIS A 149 4.70 14.47 3.41
CA HIS A 149 5.02 14.51 1.98
C HIS A 149 3.91 15.13 1.11
N SER A 150 2.68 15.16 1.59
CA SER A 150 1.61 15.91 0.94
C SER A 150 1.53 17.36 1.40
N GLY A 151 2.06 17.68 2.58
CA GLY A 151 1.85 18.98 3.21
C GLY A 151 0.41 19.19 3.70
N ASP A 152 -0.42 18.14 3.72
CA ASP A 152 -1.83 18.24 4.12
C ASP A 152 -1.97 18.08 5.64
N ALA A 153 -2.19 19.20 6.32
CA ALA A 153 -2.40 19.23 7.77
C ALA A 153 -3.72 18.55 8.22
N GLN A 154 -4.61 18.21 7.28
CA GLN A 154 -5.86 17.50 7.60
C GLN A 154 -5.67 15.99 7.77
N VAL A 155 -4.54 15.43 7.37
CA VAL A 155 -4.21 14.02 7.63
C VAL A 155 -4.13 13.77 9.13
N PRO A 156 -4.99 12.91 9.71
CA PRO A 156 -5.02 12.67 11.15
C PRO A 156 -3.73 12.02 11.66
N GLY A 157 -3.53 12.08 12.96
CA GLY A 157 -2.42 11.37 13.61
C GLY A 157 -2.60 9.85 13.52
N GLY A 158 -1.49 9.13 13.35
CA GLY A 158 -1.52 7.68 13.15
C GLY A 158 -2.18 6.91 14.29
N VAL A 159 -2.05 7.36 15.55
CA VAL A 159 -2.73 6.73 16.70
C VAL A 159 -4.26 6.86 16.57
N ALA A 160 -4.76 8.01 16.13
CA ALA A 160 -6.20 8.20 15.92
C ALA A 160 -6.70 7.27 14.79
N ILE A 161 -5.97 7.22 13.66
CA ILE A 161 -6.30 6.31 12.55
C ILE A 161 -6.25 4.84 13.01
N GLY A 162 -5.27 4.47 13.85
CA GLY A 162 -5.15 3.11 14.40
C GLY A 162 -6.36 2.70 15.25
N ASN A 163 -6.85 3.61 16.09
CA ASN A 163 -8.05 3.36 16.90
C ASN A 163 -9.32 3.22 16.01
N GLU A 164 -9.44 4.07 14.98
CA GLU A 164 -10.54 3.98 14.01
C GLU A 164 -10.45 2.68 13.20
N PHE A 165 -9.24 2.24 12.84
CA PHE A 165 -9.01 0.98 12.13
C PHE A 165 -9.45 -0.23 12.97
N ILE A 166 -9.14 -0.27 14.27
CA ILE A 166 -9.59 -1.34 15.17
C ILE A 166 -11.12 -1.39 15.20
N ALA A 167 -11.78 -0.26 15.40
CA ALA A 167 -13.25 -0.20 15.43
C ALA A 167 -13.86 -0.62 14.08
N PHE A 168 -13.22 -0.26 12.97
CA PHE A 168 -13.62 -0.69 11.64
C PHE A 168 -13.50 -2.20 11.45
N GLU A 169 -12.36 -2.80 11.83
CA GLU A 169 -12.17 -4.26 11.75
C GLU A 169 -13.21 -5.03 12.59
N GLU A 170 -13.58 -4.51 13.76
CA GLU A 170 -14.65 -5.08 14.57
C GLU A 170 -16.04 -5.00 13.91
N ALA A 171 -16.28 -3.94 13.12
CA ALA A 171 -17.54 -3.75 12.39
C ALA A 171 -17.62 -4.57 11.07
N LEU A 172 -16.48 -4.98 10.49
CA LEU A 172 -16.41 -5.63 9.18
C LEU A 172 -17.33 -6.84 9.02
N PRO A 173 -17.43 -7.80 9.97
CA PRO A 173 -18.28 -8.96 9.81
C PRO A 173 -19.77 -8.58 9.58
N ALA A 174 -20.25 -7.59 10.32
CA ALA A 174 -21.62 -7.10 10.18
C ALA A 174 -21.82 -6.36 8.85
N ILE A 175 -20.84 -5.59 8.41
CA ILE A 175 -20.89 -4.88 7.11
C ILE A 175 -20.90 -5.88 5.96
N TYR A 176 -20.06 -6.91 5.98
CA TYR A 176 -20.05 -7.96 4.96
C TYR A 176 -21.36 -8.73 4.93
N ALA A 177 -21.92 -9.11 6.10
CA ALA A 177 -23.20 -9.78 6.18
C ALA A 177 -24.35 -8.93 5.59
N ALA A 178 -24.39 -7.62 5.90
CA ALA A 178 -25.38 -6.71 5.35
C ALA A 178 -25.28 -6.57 3.81
N ARG A 179 -24.09 -6.75 3.25
CA ARG A 179 -23.83 -6.72 1.79
C ARG A 179 -23.92 -8.09 1.13
N GLN A 180 -24.17 -9.15 1.88
CA GLN A 180 -24.14 -10.54 1.39
C GLN A 180 -22.80 -10.91 0.75
N LEU A 181 -21.69 -10.41 1.31
CA LEU A 181 -20.32 -10.70 0.88
C LEU A 181 -19.71 -11.76 1.79
N ASP A 182 -19.22 -12.86 1.20
CA ASP A 182 -18.38 -13.81 1.93
C ASP A 182 -16.98 -13.19 2.14
N PRO A 183 -16.44 -13.22 3.36
CA PRO A 183 -15.09 -12.67 3.62
C PRO A 183 -13.97 -13.25 2.74
N GLY A 184 -14.14 -14.51 2.26
CA GLY A 184 -13.20 -15.16 1.35
C GLY A 184 -13.26 -14.65 -0.09
N GLU A 185 -14.37 -14.02 -0.48
CA GLU A 185 -14.62 -13.52 -1.85
C GLU A 185 -14.38 -12.01 -1.98
N VAL A 186 -14.10 -11.31 -0.87
CA VAL A 186 -13.92 -9.85 -0.87
C VAL A 186 -12.76 -9.44 -1.76
N THR A 187 -13.07 -8.73 -2.83
CA THR A 187 -12.09 -8.15 -3.74
C THR A 187 -11.48 -6.86 -3.16
N PHE A 188 -10.40 -6.38 -3.78
CA PHE A 188 -9.84 -5.06 -3.45
C PHE A 188 -10.86 -3.93 -3.65
N GLY A 189 -11.67 -4.00 -4.72
CA GLY A 189 -12.73 -3.03 -4.99
C GLY A 189 -13.80 -3.00 -3.91
N ASP A 190 -14.23 -4.19 -3.46
CA ASP A 190 -15.22 -4.32 -2.37
C ASP A 190 -14.68 -3.74 -1.06
N TYR A 191 -13.43 -4.08 -0.70
CA TYR A 191 -12.80 -3.56 0.51
C TYR A 191 -12.69 -2.02 0.48
N ASN A 192 -12.20 -1.45 -0.63
CA ASN A 192 -12.19 0.01 -0.81
C ASN A 192 -13.56 0.65 -0.60
N ALA A 193 -14.59 0.09 -1.24
CA ALA A 193 -15.96 0.61 -1.15
C ALA A 193 -16.50 0.53 0.28
N VAL A 194 -16.18 -0.54 1.01
CA VAL A 194 -16.56 -0.72 2.43
C VAL A 194 -15.87 0.32 3.32
N VAL A 195 -14.56 0.52 3.14
CA VAL A 195 -13.81 1.54 3.91
C VAL A 195 -14.37 2.93 3.65
N VAL A 196 -14.58 3.30 2.38
CA VAL A 196 -15.15 4.63 2.02
C VAL A 196 -16.52 4.82 2.66
N GLN A 197 -17.40 3.81 2.56
CA GLN A 197 -18.73 3.90 3.16
C GLN A 197 -18.67 4.06 4.68
N TYR A 198 -17.83 3.28 5.36
CA TYR A 198 -17.67 3.35 6.82
C TYR A 198 -17.20 4.74 7.28
N LEU A 199 -16.25 5.33 6.55
CA LEU A 199 -15.68 6.64 6.89
C LEU A 199 -16.59 7.82 6.56
N THR A 200 -17.66 7.60 5.79
CA THR A 200 -18.64 8.64 5.39
C THR A 200 -19.99 8.49 6.07
N ALA A 201 -20.19 7.45 6.88
CA ALA A 201 -21.41 7.20 7.66
C ALA A 201 -21.41 8.01 8.97
#